data_782295c9719730bb4a49e3bf0bae2d76
#
_entry.id   782295c9719730bb4a49e3bf0bae2d76
#
_cell.length_a   1.000
_cell.length_b   1.000
_cell.length_c   1.000
_cell.angle_alpha   90.00
_cell.angle_beta   90.00
_cell.angle_gamma   90.00
#
_symmetry.space_group_name_H-M   'P 1'
#
loop_
_entity.id
_entity.type
_entity.pdbx_description
1 polymer ?
#
loop_
_entity_poly.entity_id
_entity_poly.type
_entity_poly.pdbx_seq_one_letter_code
_entity_poly.pdbx_strand_id
1 'polypeptide(L)'
;MSTYGATIRWDRNGAEDFAKGRYSRAHEWAFDGGAIVRASASPDNVPPGTADEAGVDPEEAFIAAICSCHMLFFIDYARRGGFVVDTYCDEASGVLEKGSDNKVAVTRVTLRPKIAWSGERRPSQPEIDDLHHRAHEDCFIANSVKTEVTIQP
;
A
#
# COMPACT_ATOMS: atom_id res chain seq x y z
N MET A 1 -0.47 21.45 10.92
CA MET A 1 0.63 20.51 10.60
C MET A 1 0.48 19.28 11.47
N SER A 2 0.51 18.10 10.90
CA SER A 2 0.40 16.82 11.60
C SER A 2 1.69 16.02 11.43
N THR A 3 2.08 15.27 12.46
CA THR A 3 3.28 14.41 12.44
C THR A 3 2.84 12.96 12.61
N TYR A 4 3.41 12.07 11.84
CA TYR A 4 3.16 10.63 11.85
C TYR A 4 4.48 9.91 12.10
N GLY A 5 4.42 8.74 12.73
CA GLY A 5 5.63 8.00 13.06
C GLY A 5 5.41 6.49 13.08
N ALA A 6 6.52 5.79 12.89
CA ALA A 6 6.62 4.36 13.10
C ALA A 6 7.99 4.02 13.68
N THR A 7 8.07 2.96 14.47
CA THR A 7 9.32 2.41 14.97
C THR A 7 9.60 1.11 14.24
N ILE A 8 10.77 1.01 13.62
CA ILE A 8 11.24 -0.20 12.95
C ILE A 8 12.34 -0.82 13.78
N ARG A 9 12.20 -2.10 14.15
CA ARG A 9 13.16 -2.80 14.98
C ARG A 9 13.58 -4.13 14.35
N TRP A 10 14.89 -4.28 14.14
CA TRP A 10 15.53 -5.51 13.76
C TRP A 10 16.61 -5.87 14.78
N ASP A 11 16.66 -7.12 15.19
CA ASP A 11 17.68 -7.65 16.09
C ASP A 11 18.39 -8.84 15.41
N ARG A 12 19.71 -8.83 15.41
CA ARG A 12 20.50 -9.94 14.85
C ARG A 12 20.40 -11.18 15.72
N ASN A 13 20.15 -12.33 15.10
CA ASN A 13 20.33 -13.63 15.76
C ASN A 13 21.84 -13.97 15.79
N GLY A 14 22.39 -14.24 16.97
CA GLY A 14 23.83 -14.50 17.13
C GLY A 14 24.37 -15.76 16.45
N ALA A 15 23.51 -16.68 16.00
CA ALA A 15 23.89 -17.90 15.27
C ALA A 15 24.09 -17.69 13.76
N GLU A 16 23.78 -16.51 13.24
CA GLU A 16 23.80 -16.20 11.81
C GLU A 16 25.19 -15.78 11.33
N ASP A 17 25.54 -16.14 10.09
CA ASP A 17 26.74 -15.65 9.39
C ASP A 17 26.40 -14.30 8.71
N PHE A 18 26.40 -13.25 9.51
CA PHE A 18 26.06 -11.91 9.07
C PHE A 18 26.97 -11.40 7.95
N ALA A 19 28.26 -11.63 8.05
CA ALA A 19 29.25 -11.14 7.08
C ALA A 19 29.03 -11.72 5.67
N LYS A 20 28.48 -12.93 5.57
CA LYS A 20 28.11 -13.57 4.29
C LYS A 20 26.68 -13.27 3.84
N GLY A 21 25.98 -12.35 4.48
CA GLY A 21 24.61 -12.00 4.15
C GLY A 21 23.56 -13.05 4.56
N ARG A 22 23.94 -14.06 5.34
CA ARG A 22 23.07 -15.14 5.82
C ARG A 22 22.45 -14.79 7.15
N TYR A 23 21.71 -13.70 7.20
CA TYR A 23 20.98 -13.26 8.38
C TYR A 23 19.49 -13.11 8.07
N SER A 24 18.66 -13.29 9.08
CA SER A 24 17.22 -13.11 8.94
C SER A 24 16.87 -11.65 8.66
N ARG A 25 15.95 -11.42 7.74
CA ARG A 25 15.36 -10.10 7.44
C ARG A 25 14.06 -9.86 8.21
N ALA A 26 13.64 -10.81 9.03
CA ALA A 26 12.47 -10.64 9.89
C ALA A 26 12.69 -9.50 10.88
N HIS A 27 11.71 -8.63 10.97
CA HIS A 27 11.72 -7.46 11.85
C HIS A 27 10.29 -7.06 12.21
N GLU A 28 10.13 -6.00 12.97
CA GLU A 28 8.84 -5.51 13.40
C GLU A 28 8.66 -4.04 13.08
N TRP A 29 7.44 -3.66 12.74
CA TRP A 29 7.00 -2.27 12.69
C TRP A 29 6.00 -2.05 13.82
N ALA A 30 6.23 -1.02 14.63
CA ALA A 30 5.33 -0.61 15.70
C ALA A 30 4.81 0.81 15.43
N PHE A 31 3.53 1.00 15.62
CA PHE A 31 2.83 2.26 15.38
C PHE A 31 2.29 2.84 16.70
N ASP A 32 2.03 4.13 16.72
CA ASP A 32 1.59 4.89 17.91
C ASP A 32 0.27 4.38 18.53
N GLY A 33 -0.63 3.82 17.71
CA GLY A 33 -1.86 3.18 18.17
C GLY A 33 -1.69 1.79 18.79
N GLY A 34 -0.44 1.29 18.91
CA GLY A 34 -0.12 -0.03 19.49
C GLY A 34 -0.17 -1.19 18.48
N ALA A 35 -0.44 -0.92 17.22
CA ALA A 35 -0.36 -1.95 16.19
C ALA A 35 1.10 -2.38 15.98
N ILE A 36 1.32 -3.69 15.92
CA ILE A 36 2.61 -4.29 15.59
C ILE A 36 2.44 -5.15 14.34
N VAL A 37 3.28 -4.93 13.35
CA VAL A 37 3.29 -5.66 12.09
C VAL A 37 4.57 -6.49 12.01
N ARG A 38 4.41 -7.80 11.82
CA ARG A 38 5.48 -8.71 11.45
C ARG A 38 5.93 -8.37 10.03
N ALA A 39 7.18 -8.06 9.86
CA ALA A 39 7.73 -7.57 8.60
C ALA A 39 8.99 -8.32 8.19
N SER A 40 9.31 -8.28 6.91
CA SER A 40 10.53 -8.85 6.34
C SER A 40 10.88 -8.15 5.04
N ALA A 41 12.00 -8.51 4.42
CA ALA A 41 12.23 -8.26 3.02
C ALA A 41 11.39 -9.23 2.17
N SER A 42 11.05 -8.83 0.94
CA SER A 42 10.50 -9.76 -0.06
C SER A 42 11.48 -10.93 -0.30
N PRO A 43 11.00 -12.19 -0.36
CA PRO A 43 11.83 -13.33 -0.70
C PRO A 43 12.58 -13.19 -2.04
N ASP A 44 11.99 -12.46 -3.00
CA ASP A 44 12.57 -12.22 -4.32
C ASP A 44 13.79 -11.28 -4.31
N ASN A 45 13.95 -10.50 -3.24
CA ASN A 45 14.98 -9.46 -3.15
C ASN A 45 16.17 -9.84 -2.27
N VAL A 46 16.17 -11.01 -1.64
CA VAL A 46 17.19 -11.45 -0.68
C VAL A 46 17.60 -12.91 -0.91
N PRO A 47 18.75 -13.37 -0.36
CA PRO A 47 19.15 -14.77 -0.50
C PRO A 47 18.08 -15.74 0.03
N PRO A 48 17.89 -16.89 -0.65
CA PRO A 48 16.88 -17.87 -0.25
C PRO A 48 17.01 -18.28 1.22
N GLY A 49 15.86 -18.39 1.91
CA GLY A 49 15.78 -18.79 3.32
C GLY A 49 16.15 -17.69 4.33
N THR A 50 16.34 -16.45 3.88
CA THR A 50 16.66 -15.31 4.77
C THR A 50 15.51 -14.32 4.94
N ALA A 51 14.47 -14.43 4.13
CA ALA A 51 13.21 -13.72 4.31
C ALA A 51 12.27 -14.52 5.22
N ASP A 52 11.36 -13.82 5.87
CA ASP A 52 10.19 -14.40 6.50
C ASP A 52 9.00 -14.22 5.55
N GLU A 53 8.60 -15.29 4.87
CA GLU A 53 7.53 -15.27 3.85
C GLU A 53 6.14 -14.87 4.41
N ALA A 54 5.96 -14.96 5.73
CA ALA A 54 4.73 -14.52 6.40
C ALA A 54 4.80 -13.07 6.89
N GLY A 55 5.93 -12.40 6.73
CA GLY A 55 6.10 -10.99 7.07
C GLY A 55 5.68 -10.08 5.91
N VAL A 56 5.12 -8.93 6.23
CA VAL A 56 4.83 -7.88 5.26
C VAL A 56 6.15 -7.26 4.78
N ASP A 57 6.34 -7.15 3.47
CA ASP A 57 7.49 -6.45 2.93
C ASP A 57 7.22 -4.95 2.67
N PRO A 58 8.26 -4.12 2.52
CA PRO A 58 8.08 -2.69 2.30
C PRO A 58 7.32 -2.36 1.01
N GLU A 59 7.46 -3.17 -0.03
CA GLU A 59 6.79 -2.99 -1.31
C GLU A 59 5.29 -3.24 -1.18
N GLU A 60 4.89 -4.30 -0.47
CA GLU A 60 3.49 -4.59 -0.13
C GLU A 60 2.87 -3.47 0.74
N ALA A 61 3.61 -3.03 1.75
CA ALA A 61 3.16 -1.94 2.62
C ALA A 61 2.99 -0.63 1.86
N PHE A 62 3.88 -0.34 0.91
CA PHE A 62 3.79 0.83 0.05
C PHE A 62 2.54 0.80 -0.82
N ILE A 63 2.24 -0.34 -1.45
CA ILE A 63 1.02 -0.54 -2.25
C ILE A 63 -0.22 -0.40 -1.36
N ALA A 64 -0.21 -1.04 -0.19
CA ALA A 64 -1.33 -0.97 0.76
C ALA A 64 -1.58 0.46 1.25
N ALA A 65 -0.54 1.25 1.48
CA ALA A 65 -0.68 2.65 1.89
C ALA A 65 -1.36 3.51 0.80
N ILE A 66 -0.97 3.35 -0.46
CA ILE A 66 -1.59 4.04 -1.60
C ILE A 66 -3.06 3.64 -1.73
N CYS A 67 -3.32 2.33 -1.74
CA CYS A 67 -4.66 1.76 -1.87
C CYS A 67 -5.59 2.23 -0.75
N SER A 68 -5.15 2.13 0.49
CA SER A 68 -5.91 2.55 1.67
C SER A 68 -6.21 4.05 1.65
N CYS A 69 -5.24 4.89 1.29
CA CYS A 69 -5.43 6.34 1.20
C CYS A 69 -6.48 6.70 0.13
N HIS A 70 -6.39 6.09 -1.05
CA HIS A 70 -7.36 6.27 -2.12
C HIS A 70 -8.77 5.86 -1.69
N MET A 71 -8.92 4.67 -1.09
CA MET A 71 -10.19 4.15 -0.58
C MET A 71 -10.85 5.12 0.41
N LEU A 72 -10.09 5.65 1.35
CA LEU A 72 -10.63 6.56 2.38
C LEU A 72 -11.21 7.83 1.76
N PHE A 73 -10.52 8.44 0.80
CA PHE A 73 -11.04 9.59 0.05
C PHE A 73 -12.26 9.23 -0.80
N PHE A 74 -12.20 8.10 -1.50
CA PHE A 74 -13.31 7.64 -2.33
C PHE A 74 -14.59 7.46 -1.52
N ILE A 75 -14.52 6.77 -0.39
CA ILE A 75 -15.68 6.53 0.48
C ILE A 75 -16.25 7.84 1.01
N ASP A 76 -15.41 8.80 1.42
CA ASP A 76 -15.89 10.11 1.89
C ASP A 76 -16.57 10.91 0.77
N TYR A 77 -16.02 10.90 -0.43
CA TYR A 77 -16.63 11.57 -1.58
C TYR A 77 -17.92 10.90 -2.02
N ALA A 78 -17.99 9.57 -2.01
CA ALA A 78 -19.25 8.84 -2.27
C ALA A 78 -20.33 9.23 -1.27
N ARG A 79 -19.99 9.25 0.03
CA ARG A 79 -20.90 9.70 1.10
C ARG A 79 -21.41 11.13 0.86
N ARG A 80 -20.50 12.06 0.54
CA ARG A 80 -20.86 13.46 0.24
C ARG A 80 -21.74 13.59 -0.99
N GLY A 81 -21.58 12.69 -1.96
CA GLY A 81 -22.42 12.58 -3.15
C GLY A 81 -23.80 11.96 -2.89
N GLY A 82 -24.10 11.53 -1.66
CA GLY A 82 -25.34 10.87 -1.29
C GLY A 82 -25.41 9.39 -1.70
N PHE A 83 -24.27 8.77 -1.97
CA PHE A 83 -24.15 7.33 -2.25
C PHE A 83 -23.80 6.56 -0.99
N VAL A 84 -24.22 5.30 -0.91
CA VAL A 84 -23.93 4.41 0.20
C VAL A 84 -23.04 3.28 -0.31
N VAL A 85 -21.81 3.24 0.19
CA VAL A 85 -20.86 2.16 -0.06
C VAL A 85 -21.03 1.11 1.03
N ASP A 86 -21.31 -0.13 0.67
CA ASP A 86 -21.40 -1.25 1.61
C ASP A 86 -20.05 -1.95 1.77
N THR A 87 -19.36 -2.18 0.65
CA THR A 87 -18.03 -2.80 0.64
C THR A 87 -17.13 -2.11 -0.38
N TYR A 88 -15.86 -2.05 -0.05
CA TYR A 88 -14.79 -1.66 -0.96
C TYR A 88 -13.69 -2.71 -0.82
N CYS A 89 -13.36 -3.39 -1.89
CA CYS A 89 -12.29 -4.38 -1.94
C CYS A 89 -11.39 -4.06 -3.12
N ASP A 90 -10.09 -3.91 -2.88
CA ASP A 90 -9.12 -3.55 -3.91
C ASP A 90 -7.98 -4.58 -3.94
N GLU A 91 -7.87 -5.28 -5.04
CA GLU A 91 -6.79 -6.22 -5.32
C GLU A 91 -5.66 -5.50 -6.07
N ALA A 92 -5.06 -4.50 -5.40
CA ALA A 92 -4.01 -3.69 -5.96
C ALA A 92 -2.72 -4.47 -6.23
N SER A 93 -1.96 -4.03 -7.22
CA SER A 93 -0.64 -4.58 -7.52
C SER A 93 0.35 -3.48 -7.87
N GLY A 94 1.64 -3.74 -7.61
CA GLY A 94 2.74 -2.85 -7.99
C GLY A 94 3.80 -3.55 -8.81
N VAL A 95 4.57 -2.79 -9.58
CA VAL A 95 5.67 -3.29 -10.41
C VAL A 95 6.97 -2.68 -9.92
N LEU A 96 7.88 -3.55 -9.46
CA LEU A 96 9.25 -3.19 -9.11
C LEU A 96 10.13 -3.36 -10.34
N GLU A 97 10.65 -2.27 -10.87
CA GLU A 97 11.51 -2.25 -12.06
C GLU A 97 12.47 -1.07 -12.07
N LYS A 98 13.37 -1.00 -13.05
CA LYS A 98 14.21 0.19 -13.23
C LYS A 98 13.39 1.34 -13.81
N GLY A 99 13.39 2.46 -13.09
CA GLY A 99 12.82 3.71 -13.57
C GLY A 99 13.69 4.44 -14.60
N SER A 100 13.21 5.58 -15.07
CA SER A 100 13.91 6.42 -16.05
C SER A 100 15.26 6.96 -15.55
N ASP A 101 15.45 7.04 -14.23
CA ASP A 101 16.70 7.43 -13.56
C ASP A 101 17.66 6.25 -13.34
N ASN A 102 17.36 5.07 -13.91
CA ASN A 102 18.08 3.81 -13.79
C ASN A 102 18.13 3.23 -12.35
N LYS A 103 17.29 3.70 -11.45
CA LYS A 103 17.11 3.16 -10.10
C LYS A 103 15.94 2.18 -10.07
N VAL A 104 16.08 1.13 -9.28
CA VAL A 104 14.99 0.19 -9.03
C VAL A 104 13.98 0.84 -8.07
N ALA A 105 12.72 0.84 -8.44
CA ALA A 105 11.62 1.42 -7.66
C ALA A 105 10.30 0.74 -8.02
N VAL A 106 9.31 0.87 -7.16
CA VAL A 106 7.92 0.57 -7.53
C VAL A 106 7.46 1.69 -8.48
N THR A 107 7.55 1.45 -9.78
CA THR A 107 7.30 2.48 -10.80
C THR A 107 5.83 2.67 -11.09
N ARG A 108 5.02 1.63 -10.93
CA ARG A 108 3.57 1.63 -11.19
C ARG A 108 2.82 0.88 -10.10
N VAL A 109 1.68 1.42 -9.71
CA VAL A 109 0.68 0.75 -8.87
C VAL A 109 -0.65 0.80 -9.59
N THR A 110 -1.31 -0.33 -9.71
CA THR A 110 -2.64 -0.44 -10.29
C THR A 110 -3.64 -0.83 -9.20
N LEU A 111 -4.61 0.04 -8.96
CA LEU A 111 -5.75 -0.20 -8.08
C LEU A 111 -6.87 -0.87 -8.88
N ARG A 112 -7.52 -1.87 -8.26
CA ARG A 112 -8.65 -2.61 -8.88
C ARG A 112 -9.83 -2.71 -7.92
N PRO A 113 -10.43 -1.56 -7.57
CA PRO A 113 -11.50 -1.51 -6.59
C PRO A 113 -12.77 -2.18 -7.12
N LYS A 114 -13.34 -3.05 -6.30
CA LYS A 114 -14.67 -3.64 -6.46
C LYS A 114 -15.56 -3.09 -5.36
N ILE A 115 -16.63 -2.41 -5.72
CA ILE A 115 -17.46 -1.64 -4.79
C ILE A 115 -18.89 -2.17 -4.83
N ALA A 116 -19.43 -2.51 -3.66
CA ALA A 116 -20.85 -2.78 -3.51
C ALA A 116 -21.56 -1.54 -2.96
N TRP A 117 -22.71 -1.26 -3.53
CA TRP A 117 -23.51 -0.09 -3.23
C TRP A 117 -24.89 -0.49 -2.69
N SER A 118 -25.43 0.28 -1.75
CA SER A 118 -26.82 0.22 -1.31
C SER A 118 -27.48 1.60 -1.35
N GLY A 119 -28.64 1.73 -0.70
CA GLY A 119 -29.40 2.97 -0.70
C GLY A 119 -30.27 3.15 -1.98
N GLU A 120 -31.05 4.21 -1.98
CA GLU A 120 -31.98 4.51 -3.08
C GLU A 120 -31.25 5.06 -4.31
N ARG A 121 -30.20 5.85 -4.07
CA ARG A 121 -29.38 6.45 -5.14
C ARG A 121 -28.16 5.57 -5.43
N ARG A 122 -28.04 5.16 -6.68
CA ARG A 122 -26.89 4.43 -7.20
C ARG A 122 -26.07 5.34 -8.11
N PRO A 123 -24.72 5.35 -7.99
CA PRO A 123 -23.92 6.13 -8.91
C PRO A 123 -23.94 5.52 -10.31
N SER A 124 -23.98 6.37 -11.33
CA SER A 124 -23.68 6.01 -12.72
C SER A 124 -22.18 5.81 -12.91
N GLN A 125 -21.76 5.17 -14.01
CA GLN A 125 -20.34 5.01 -14.30
C GLN A 125 -19.57 6.33 -14.36
N PRO A 126 -20.05 7.41 -15.00
CA PRO A 126 -19.38 8.71 -14.96
C PRO A 126 -19.23 9.29 -13.54
N GLU A 127 -20.20 9.05 -12.66
CA GLU A 127 -20.11 9.47 -11.25
C GLU A 127 -19.06 8.65 -10.49
N ILE A 128 -18.96 7.34 -10.74
CA ILE A 128 -17.90 6.49 -10.18
C ILE A 128 -16.53 6.94 -10.65
N ASP A 129 -16.38 7.23 -11.93
CA ASP A 129 -15.13 7.72 -12.52
C ASP A 129 -14.69 9.06 -11.91
N ASP A 130 -15.65 9.99 -11.71
CA ASP A 130 -15.41 11.27 -11.02
C ASP A 130 -14.98 11.06 -9.56
N LEU A 131 -15.62 10.15 -8.84
CA LEU A 131 -15.25 9.82 -7.47
C LEU A 131 -13.81 9.29 -7.39
N HIS A 132 -13.42 8.40 -8.31
CA HIS A 132 -12.05 7.89 -8.37
C HIS A 132 -11.05 8.98 -8.75
N HIS A 133 -11.39 9.84 -9.72
CA HIS A 133 -10.53 10.95 -10.13
C HIS A 133 -10.23 11.88 -8.95
N ARG A 134 -11.26 12.33 -8.25
CA ARG A 134 -11.12 13.21 -7.09
C ARG A 134 -10.35 12.55 -5.95
N ALA A 135 -10.64 11.27 -5.66
CA ALA A 135 -9.92 10.51 -4.65
C ALA A 135 -8.41 10.40 -4.97
N HIS A 136 -8.06 10.24 -6.25
CA HIS A 136 -6.68 10.21 -6.69
C HIS A 136 -5.99 11.57 -6.54
N GLU A 137 -6.65 12.66 -6.96
CA GLU A 137 -6.16 14.02 -6.84
C GLU A 137 -5.80 14.41 -5.39
N ASP A 138 -6.64 13.99 -4.44
CA ASP A 138 -6.49 14.35 -3.03
C ASP A 138 -5.77 13.29 -2.19
N CYS A 139 -5.41 12.14 -2.78
CA CYS A 139 -4.70 11.07 -2.07
C CYS A 139 -3.31 11.53 -1.63
N PHE A 140 -3.12 11.74 -0.32
CA PHE A 140 -1.85 12.23 0.24
C PHE A 140 -0.66 11.35 -0.11
N ILE A 141 -0.86 10.03 -0.11
CA ILE A 141 0.22 9.09 -0.41
C ILE A 141 0.57 9.13 -1.91
N ALA A 142 -0.42 9.17 -2.81
CA ALA A 142 -0.17 9.31 -4.24
C ALA A 142 0.57 10.63 -4.55
N ASN A 143 0.19 11.72 -3.89
CA ASN A 143 0.85 13.03 -4.03
C ASN A 143 2.27 13.09 -3.44
N SER A 144 2.68 12.09 -2.68
CA SER A 144 3.99 12.02 -2.02
C SER A 144 5.01 11.17 -2.76
N VAL A 145 4.64 10.52 -3.87
CA VAL A 145 5.46 9.53 -4.56
C VAL A 145 5.65 9.86 -6.04
N LYS A 146 6.67 9.25 -6.66
CA LYS A 146 6.91 9.33 -8.11
C LYS A 146 6.23 8.21 -8.88
N THR A 147 5.71 7.24 -8.18
CA THR A 147 5.02 6.06 -8.72
C THR A 147 3.80 6.48 -9.51
N GLU A 148 3.64 5.95 -10.71
CA GLU A 148 2.40 6.11 -11.47
C GLU A 148 1.31 5.27 -10.84
N VAL A 149 0.20 5.89 -10.45
CA VAL A 149 -0.95 5.21 -9.86
C VAL A 149 -2.12 5.23 -10.85
N THR A 150 -2.57 4.06 -11.26
CA THR A 150 -3.70 3.89 -12.18
C THR A 150 -4.85 3.16 -11.50
N ILE A 151 -6.08 3.51 -11.86
CA ILE A 151 -7.29 2.88 -11.35
C ILE A 151 -7.95 2.12 -12.52
N GLN A 152 -8.22 0.82 -12.30
CA GLN A 152 -8.89 -0.08 -13.25
C GLN A 152 -10.04 -0.79 -12.51
N PRO A 153 -11.18 -0.11 -12.33
CA PRO A 153 -12.35 -0.64 -11.63
C PRO A 153 -12.96 -1.86 -12.30
#